data_e00186dca73f9f782c81e3abbc596e8d
#
_entry.id   e00186dca73f9f782c81e3abbc596e8d
#
_cell.length_a   1.000
_cell.length_b   1.000
_cell.length_c   1.000
_cell.angle_alpha   90.00
_cell.angle_beta   90.00
_cell.angle_gamma   90.00
#
_symmetry.space_group_name_H-M   'P 1'
#
loop_
_entity.id
_entity.type
_entity.pdbx_description
1 polymer ?
#
loop_
_entity_poly.entity_id
_entity_poly.type
_entity_poly.pdbx_seq_one_letter_code
_entity_poly.pdbx_strand_id
1 'polypeptide(L)'
;ILAEELKLLCPPYIDAWDIDEEATNIALKGIYHQRQLANVPPNWIDKYFVKIDEEHFKVKDTIRRRVQFKIMNLLNATFPQNEYDLILCRNVVIYFSAETKKTLYQKFVKTLRPGGIMMVGATEHIYDYRSLDLEPLGQFLYRRK
;
A
#
# COMPACT_ATOMS: atom_id res chain seq x y z
N ILE A 1 5.35 9.03 4.81
CA ILE A 1 5.38 10.51 4.65
C ILE A 1 3.98 11.07 4.93
N LEU A 2 2.94 10.72 4.17
CA LEU A 2 1.60 11.30 4.34
C LEU A 2 1.10 11.27 5.80
N ALA A 3 1.31 10.16 6.50
CA ALA A 3 0.93 10.02 7.90
C ALA A 3 1.68 10.98 8.84
N GLU A 4 2.93 11.31 8.52
CA GLU A 4 3.70 12.32 9.22
C GLU A 4 3.13 13.73 9.01
N GLU A 5 2.80 14.05 7.75
CA GLU A 5 2.21 15.34 7.39
C GLU A 5 0.83 15.53 8.03
N LEU A 6 0.04 14.46 8.13
CA LEU A 6 -1.25 14.46 8.80
C LEU A 6 -1.16 14.44 10.33
N LYS A 7 0.05 14.39 10.90
CA LYS A 7 0.30 14.37 12.36
C LYS A 7 -0.52 13.31 13.09
N LEU A 8 -0.59 12.11 12.51
CA LEU A 8 -1.30 11.02 13.15
C LEU A 8 -0.71 10.72 14.54
N LEU A 9 -1.58 10.55 15.54
CA LEU A 9 -1.18 10.31 16.94
C LEU A 9 -0.35 9.03 17.10
N CYS A 10 -0.67 8.00 16.32
CA CYS A 10 0.11 6.77 16.22
C CYS A 10 0.83 6.74 14.86
N PRO A 11 2.16 6.70 14.84
CA PRO A 11 2.87 6.50 13.59
C PRO A 11 2.49 5.14 13.02
N PRO A 12 2.03 5.07 11.76
CA PRO A 12 1.63 3.80 11.18
C PRO A 12 2.83 2.88 11.01
N TYR A 13 2.63 1.61 11.29
CA TYR A 13 3.46 0.55 10.74
C TYR A 13 2.86 0.13 9.42
N ILE A 14 3.69 -0.08 8.42
CA ILE A 14 3.28 -0.42 7.07
C ILE A 14 3.92 -1.75 6.70
N ASP A 15 3.09 -2.76 6.48
CA ASP A 15 3.52 -3.99 5.83
C ASP A 15 3.43 -3.80 4.31
N ALA A 16 4.55 -3.94 3.62
CA ALA A 16 4.64 -3.81 2.18
C ALA A 16 5.05 -5.15 1.57
N TRP A 17 4.14 -5.75 0.79
CA TRP A 17 4.32 -7.08 0.25
C TRP A 17 4.34 -7.05 -1.27
N ASP A 18 5.31 -7.72 -1.84
CA ASP A 18 5.41 -7.93 -3.27
C ASP A 18 5.89 -9.37 -3.53
N ILE A 19 5.56 -9.93 -4.68
CA ILE A 19 6.09 -11.21 -5.13
C ILE A 19 7.45 -11.04 -5.82
N ASP A 20 7.72 -9.84 -6.31
CA ASP A 20 8.95 -9.50 -7.02
C ASP A 20 10.07 -9.17 -6.03
N GLU A 21 11.09 -10.03 -6.04
CA GLU A 21 12.27 -9.87 -5.20
C GLU A 21 13.10 -8.65 -5.60
N GLU A 22 13.21 -8.34 -6.89
CA GLU A 22 13.98 -7.19 -7.36
C GLU A 22 13.31 -5.89 -6.93
N ALA A 23 12.00 -5.77 -7.13
CA ALA A 23 11.21 -4.63 -6.66
C ALA A 23 11.33 -4.45 -5.14
N THR A 24 11.24 -5.54 -4.38
CA THR A 24 11.41 -5.52 -2.94
C THR A 24 12.81 -5.06 -2.53
N ASN A 25 13.86 -5.53 -3.20
CA ASN A 25 15.23 -5.12 -2.94
C ASN A 25 15.47 -3.63 -3.27
N ILE A 26 14.87 -3.10 -4.34
CA ILE A 26 14.90 -1.66 -4.66
C ILE A 26 14.22 -0.86 -3.53
N ALA A 27 13.04 -1.30 -3.11
CA ALA A 27 12.31 -0.66 -2.02
C ALA A 27 13.07 -0.69 -0.69
N LEU A 28 13.72 -1.80 -0.37
CA LEU A 28 14.59 -1.93 0.82
C LEU A 28 15.77 -0.96 0.79
N LYS A 29 16.39 -0.71 -0.36
CA LYS A 29 17.44 0.30 -0.51
C LYS A 29 16.88 1.70 -0.27
N GLY A 30 15.67 1.96 -0.72
CA GLY A 30 14.99 3.25 -0.59
C GLY A 30 15.68 4.37 -1.35
N ILE A 31 16.37 4.04 -2.45
CA ILE A 31 17.08 4.98 -3.32
C ILE A 31 16.28 5.15 -4.60
N TYR A 32 15.99 6.39 -4.94
CA TYR A 32 15.15 6.75 -6.07
C TYR A 32 15.86 7.80 -6.95
N HIS A 33 15.72 7.63 -8.25
CA HIS A 33 16.18 8.64 -9.21
C HIS A 33 15.22 9.85 -9.16
N GLN A 34 15.75 11.06 -9.35
CA GLN A 34 14.99 12.32 -9.31
C GLN A 34 13.69 12.28 -10.15
N ARG A 35 13.72 11.64 -11.32
CA ARG A 35 12.53 11.48 -12.19
C ARG A 35 11.38 10.74 -11.51
N GLN A 36 11.67 9.80 -10.62
CA GLN A 36 10.66 9.06 -9.87
C GLN A 36 10.01 9.90 -8.78
N LEU A 37 10.63 10.99 -8.39
CA LEU A 37 10.16 11.94 -7.39
C LEU A 37 9.43 13.15 -8.00
N ALA A 38 9.21 13.19 -9.31
CA ALA A 38 8.62 14.33 -10.02
C ALA A 38 7.24 14.77 -9.46
N ASN A 39 6.48 13.83 -8.90
CA ASN A 39 5.16 14.10 -8.31
C ASN A 39 5.22 14.28 -6.77
N VAL A 40 6.42 14.29 -6.17
CA VAL A 40 6.58 14.54 -4.74
C VAL A 40 6.76 16.04 -4.52
N PRO A 41 6.00 16.66 -3.60
CA PRO A 41 6.17 18.07 -3.30
C PRO A 41 7.64 18.38 -2.92
N PRO A 42 8.25 19.47 -3.42
CA PRO A 42 9.66 19.80 -3.16
C PRO A 42 10.00 19.87 -1.67
N ASN A 43 9.14 20.47 -0.87
CA ASN A 43 9.31 20.55 0.59
C ASN A 43 9.30 19.17 1.27
N TRP A 44 8.64 18.16 0.68
CA TRP A 44 8.69 16.80 1.18
C TRP A 44 9.99 16.09 0.78
N ILE A 45 10.55 16.42 -0.39
CA ILE A 45 11.85 15.89 -0.79
C ILE A 45 12.90 16.37 0.23
N ASP A 46 12.97 17.65 0.53
CA ASP A 46 13.91 18.21 1.49
C ASP A 46 13.72 17.63 2.91
N LYS A 47 12.47 17.43 3.31
CA LYS A 47 12.14 16.95 4.64
C LYS A 47 12.40 15.46 4.84
N TYR A 48 12.12 14.61 3.84
CA TYR A 48 12.05 13.15 3.99
C TYR A 48 13.11 12.38 3.21
N PHE A 49 13.90 13.07 2.38
CA PHE A 49 14.94 12.43 1.60
C PHE A 49 16.31 13.06 1.90
N VAL A 50 17.35 12.33 1.57
CA VAL A 50 18.74 12.79 1.57
C VAL A 50 19.25 12.67 0.15
N LYS A 51 19.80 13.74 -0.40
CA LYS A 51 20.45 13.71 -1.71
C LYS A 51 21.74 12.90 -1.59
N ILE A 52 21.93 11.89 -2.44
CA ILE A 52 23.12 11.04 -2.48
C ILE A 52 24.11 11.57 -3.52
N ASP A 53 23.60 11.89 -4.70
CA ASP A 53 24.34 12.47 -5.82
C ASP A 53 23.41 13.40 -6.62
N GLU A 54 23.84 13.81 -7.83
CA GLU A 54 23.06 14.78 -8.61
C GLU A 54 21.68 14.25 -9.05
N GLU A 55 21.53 12.93 -9.20
CA GLU A 55 20.33 12.30 -9.73
C GLU A 55 19.59 11.44 -8.72
N HIS A 56 20.20 11.08 -7.58
CA HIS A 56 19.63 10.10 -6.64
C HIS A 56 19.37 10.67 -5.25
N PHE A 57 18.23 10.24 -4.72
CA PHE A 57 17.74 10.58 -3.39
C PHE A 57 17.41 9.33 -2.60
N LYS A 58 17.78 9.31 -1.33
CA LYS A 58 17.46 8.20 -0.41
C LYS A 58 16.44 8.64 0.62
N VAL A 59 15.41 7.82 0.83
CA VAL A 59 14.44 8.03 1.92
C VAL A 59 15.14 7.97 3.26
N LYS A 60 14.90 8.95 4.14
CA LYS A 60 15.46 9.00 5.49
C LYS A 60 15.08 7.78 6.31
N ASP A 61 15.99 7.31 7.15
CA ASP A 61 15.79 6.09 7.95
C ASP A 61 14.60 6.21 8.92
N THR A 62 14.27 7.42 9.36
CA THR A 62 13.08 7.68 10.18
C THR A 62 11.76 7.24 9.53
N ILE A 63 11.69 7.31 8.20
CA ILE A 63 10.55 6.82 7.41
C ILE A 63 10.71 5.34 7.08
N ARG A 64 11.91 4.91 6.65
CA ARG A 64 12.17 3.53 6.23
C ARG A 64 11.87 2.50 7.32
N ARG A 65 12.23 2.80 8.58
CA ARG A 65 12.02 1.89 9.74
C ARG A 65 10.55 1.60 10.02
N ARG A 66 9.63 2.36 9.43
CA ARG A 66 8.18 2.17 9.59
C ARG A 66 7.58 1.23 8.55
N VAL A 67 8.38 0.81 7.58
CA VAL A 67 7.91 -0.08 6.50
C VAL A 67 8.63 -1.42 6.63
N GLN A 68 7.86 -2.48 6.79
CA GLN A 68 8.35 -3.85 6.78
C GLN A 68 8.05 -4.48 5.42
N PHE A 69 9.11 -4.76 4.66
CA PHE A 69 9.00 -5.38 3.35
C PHE A 69 9.06 -6.91 3.48
N LYS A 70 8.18 -7.60 2.73
CA LYS A 70 8.19 -9.07 2.64
C LYS A 70 7.95 -9.50 1.20
N ILE A 71 8.74 -10.49 0.75
CA ILE A 71 8.47 -11.19 -0.51
C ILE A 71 7.36 -12.19 -0.22
N MET A 72 6.20 -11.99 -0.87
CA MET A 72 5.01 -12.79 -0.58
C MET A 72 4.08 -12.91 -1.77
N ASN A 73 3.63 -14.13 -2.05
CA ASN A 73 2.55 -14.37 -2.98
C ASN A 73 1.20 -14.20 -2.28
N LEU A 74 0.44 -13.17 -2.65
CA LEU A 74 -0.85 -12.84 -2.03
C LEU A 74 -1.88 -13.96 -2.16
N LEU A 75 -1.80 -14.80 -3.18
CA LEU A 75 -2.76 -15.89 -3.37
C LEU A 75 -2.61 -16.99 -2.33
N ASN A 76 -1.36 -17.27 -1.94
CA ASN A 76 -1.02 -18.31 -0.98
C ASN A 76 -0.80 -17.79 0.44
N ALA A 77 -0.83 -16.46 0.61
CA ALA A 77 -0.57 -15.83 1.89
C ALA A 77 -1.69 -16.09 2.91
N THR A 78 -1.27 -16.27 4.15
CA THR A 78 -2.15 -16.19 5.32
C THR A 78 -2.13 -14.78 5.84
N PHE A 79 -3.29 -14.18 5.96
CA PHE A 79 -3.45 -12.81 6.43
C PHE A 79 -3.96 -12.81 7.88
N PRO A 80 -3.51 -11.86 8.70
CA PRO A 80 -4.07 -11.67 10.03
C PRO A 80 -5.53 -11.19 9.92
N GLN A 81 -6.31 -11.37 10.97
CA GLN A 81 -7.71 -10.92 10.99
C GLN A 81 -7.85 -9.64 11.82
N ASN A 82 -8.66 -8.70 11.31
CA ASN A 82 -8.98 -7.44 12.00
C ASN A 82 -7.74 -6.66 12.47
N GLU A 83 -6.69 -6.60 11.67
CA GLU A 83 -5.43 -5.99 12.07
C GLU A 83 -5.17 -4.64 11.40
N TYR A 84 -5.58 -4.46 10.15
CA TYR A 84 -5.26 -3.26 9.38
C TYR A 84 -6.41 -2.25 9.34
N ASP A 85 -6.05 -0.98 9.43
CA ASP A 85 -6.96 0.15 9.26
C ASP A 85 -7.07 0.55 7.77
N LEU A 86 -6.02 0.26 6.98
CA LEU A 86 -5.95 0.58 5.56
C LEU A 86 -5.22 -0.51 4.78
N ILE A 87 -5.81 -0.94 3.67
CA ILE A 87 -5.17 -1.80 2.67
C ILE A 87 -5.08 -1.03 1.35
N LEU A 88 -3.88 -0.96 0.78
CA LEU A 88 -3.63 -0.42 -0.55
C LEU A 88 -3.29 -1.59 -1.48
N CYS A 89 -4.19 -1.98 -2.37
CA CYS A 89 -3.97 -3.00 -3.39
C CYS A 89 -4.25 -2.39 -4.76
N ARG A 90 -3.22 -1.88 -5.41
CA ARG A 90 -3.36 -1.15 -6.67
C ARG A 90 -2.56 -1.81 -7.79
N ASN A 91 -3.21 -2.00 -8.93
CA ASN A 91 -2.61 -2.55 -10.15
C ASN A 91 -2.03 -3.98 -9.98
N VAL A 92 -2.59 -4.75 -9.05
CA VAL A 92 -2.15 -6.12 -8.74
C VAL A 92 -3.10 -7.13 -9.34
N VAL A 93 -4.40 -6.94 -9.13
CA VAL A 93 -5.41 -7.95 -9.50
C VAL A 93 -5.83 -7.88 -10.96
N ILE A 94 -5.31 -6.96 -11.74
CA ILE A 94 -5.69 -6.78 -13.16
C ILE A 94 -5.46 -8.06 -14.00
N TYR A 95 -4.51 -8.89 -13.60
CA TYR A 95 -4.16 -10.14 -14.28
C TYR A 95 -4.91 -11.37 -13.74
N PHE A 96 -5.73 -11.22 -12.71
CA PHE A 96 -6.39 -12.36 -12.05
C PHE A 96 -7.79 -12.62 -12.63
N SER A 97 -8.20 -13.88 -12.60
CA SER A 97 -9.58 -14.25 -12.93
C SER A 97 -10.58 -13.63 -11.93
N ALA A 98 -11.84 -13.51 -12.32
CA ALA A 98 -12.89 -12.97 -11.44
C ALA A 98 -13.02 -13.74 -10.13
N GLU A 99 -12.89 -15.07 -10.15
CA GLU A 99 -12.94 -15.93 -8.98
C GLU A 99 -11.74 -15.70 -8.05
N THR A 100 -10.54 -15.61 -8.61
CA THR A 100 -9.31 -15.30 -7.86
C THR A 100 -9.40 -13.92 -7.20
N LYS A 101 -9.89 -12.92 -7.94
CA LYS A 101 -10.12 -11.57 -7.38
C LYS A 101 -11.07 -11.61 -6.18
N LYS A 102 -12.19 -12.29 -6.33
CA LYS A 102 -13.19 -12.42 -5.27
C LYS A 102 -12.60 -13.07 -4.02
N THR A 103 -11.88 -14.17 -4.19
CA THR A 103 -11.23 -14.88 -3.08
C THR A 103 -10.20 -13.99 -2.36
N LEU A 104 -9.39 -13.23 -3.12
CA LEU A 104 -8.40 -12.32 -2.53
C LEU A 104 -9.08 -11.16 -1.80
N TYR A 105 -10.12 -10.55 -2.37
CA TYR A 105 -10.87 -9.49 -1.69
C TYR A 105 -11.54 -9.98 -0.42
N GLN A 106 -12.06 -11.21 -0.38
CA GLN A 106 -12.59 -11.82 0.85
C GLN A 106 -11.52 -11.93 1.94
N LYS A 107 -10.29 -12.31 1.57
CA LYS A 107 -9.16 -12.34 2.50
C LYS A 107 -8.85 -10.93 3.01
N PHE A 108 -8.76 -9.93 2.14
CA PHE A 108 -8.47 -8.54 2.52
C PHE A 108 -9.54 -7.95 3.44
N VAL A 109 -10.82 -8.20 3.16
CA VAL A 109 -11.90 -7.71 4.03
C VAL A 109 -11.80 -8.30 5.44
N LYS A 110 -11.49 -9.59 5.57
CA LYS A 110 -11.27 -10.19 6.89
C LYS A 110 -10.06 -9.63 7.62
N THR A 111 -9.08 -9.12 6.90
CA THR A 111 -7.85 -8.54 7.42
C THR A 111 -8.05 -7.10 7.90
N LEU A 112 -8.93 -6.34 7.27
CA LEU A 112 -9.33 -5.02 7.71
C LEU A 112 -10.10 -5.10 9.05
N ARG A 113 -9.93 -4.10 9.89
CA ARG A 113 -10.81 -3.86 11.04
C ARG A 113 -12.20 -3.42 10.56
N PRO A 114 -13.27 -3.60 11.34
CA PRO A 114 -14.54 -2.93 11.08
C PRO A 114 -14.32 -1.42 10.93
N GLY A 115 -14.87 -0.83 9.87
CA GLY A 115 -14.62 0.56 9.51
C GLY A 115 -13.30 0.82 8.75
N GLY A 116 -12.44 -0.17 8.61
CA GLY A 116 -11.19 -0.09 7.85
C GLY A 116 -11.42 0.12 6.35
N ILE A 117 -10.44 0.73 5.70
CA ILE A 117 -10.53 1.18 4.31
C ILE A 117 -9.70 0.30 3.39
N MET A 118 -10.26 -0.06 2.25
CA MET A 118 -9.53 -0.66 1.13
C MET A 118 -9.49 0.29 -0.06
N MET A 119 -8.29 0.54 -0.58
CA MET A 119 -8.06 1.30 -1.81
C MET A 119 -7.57 0.37 -2.90
N VAL A 120 -8.23 0.39 -4.05
CA VAL A 120 -7.85 -0.37 -5.24
C VAL A 120 -7.35 0.55 -6.37
N GLY A 121 -6.81 -0.03 -7.44
CA GLY A 121 -6.38 0.73 -8.61
C GLY A 121 -7.55 1.29 -9.42
N ALA A 122 -7.26 2.28 -10.26
CA ALA A 122 -8.27 2.99 -11.04
C ALA A 122 -9.09 2.11 -11.99
N THR A 123 -8.55 0.97 -12.39
CA THR A 123 -9.20 -0.01 -13.27
C THR A 123 -9.70 -1.26 -12.52
N GLU A 124 -9.56 -1.28 -11.19
CA GLU A 124 -9.81 -2.45 -10.35
C GLU A 124 -11.10 -2.26 -9.53
N HIS A 125 -12.26 -2.13 -10.21
CA HIS A 125 -13.54 -1.99 -9.52
C HIS A 125 -13.97 -3.30 -8.86
N ILE A 126 -14.51 -3.20 -7.64
CA ILE A 126 -15.13 -4.33 -6.93
C ILE A 126 -16.64 -4.27 -7.18
N TYR A 127 -17.12 -5.01 -8.17
CA TYR A 127 -18.53 -4.96 -8.56
C TYR A 127 -19.46 -5.62 -7.53
N ASP A 128 -19.00 -6.68 -6.88
CA ASP A 128 -19.76 -7.44 -5.89
C ASP A 128 -19.46 -7.03 -4.44
N TYR A 129 -19.11 -5.77 -4.23
CA TYR A 129 -18.74 -5.20 -2.93
C TYR A 129 -19.77 -5.47 -1.82
N ARG A 130 -21.07 -5.54 -2.18
CA ARG A 130 -22.15 -5.82 -1.21
C ARG A 130 -22.05 -7.22 -0.62
N SER A 131 -21.68 -8.21 -1.44
CA SER A 131 -21.48 -9.60 -0.99
C SER A 131 -20.20 -9.79 -0.17
N LEU A 132 -19.31 -8.80 -0.19
CA LEU A 132 -18.04 -8.78 0.51
C LEU A 132 -18.05 -7.95 1.80
N ASP A 133 -19.25 -7.54 2.27
CA ASP A 133 -19.38 -6.69 3.46
C ASP A 133 -18.64 -5.34 3.34
N LEU A 134 -18.62 -4.79 2.13
CA LEU A 134 -18.01 -3.51 1.80
C LEU A 134 -19.08 -2.48 1.43
N GLU A 135 -18.78 -1.22 1.67
CA GLU A 135 -19.52 -0.09 1.13
C GLU A 135 -18.58 0.86 0.37
N PRO A 136 -18.97 1.36 -0.81
CA PRO A 136 -18.12 2.29 -1.55
C PRO A 136 -18.13 3.67 -0.89
N LEU A 137 -16.95 4.27 -0.71
CA LEU A 137 -16.78 5.66 -0.28
C LEU A 137 -16.46 6.60 -1.45
N GLY A 138 -16.18 6.05 -2.62
CA GLY A 138 -15.82 6.76 -3.84
C GLY A 138 -15.44 5.77 -4.93
N GLN A 139 -14.80 6.26 -5.99
CA GLN A 139 -14.52 5.42 -7.17
C GLN A 139 -13.62 4.20 -6.87
N PHE A 140 -12.67 4.34 -5.95
CA PHE A 140 -11.64 3.31 -5.69
C PHE A 140 -11.46 3.01 -4.22
N LEU A 141 -12.35 3.55 -3.38
CA LEU A 141 -12.29 3.42 -1.93
C LEU A 141 -13.51 2.65 -1.44
N TYR A 142 -13.26 1.67 -0.61
CA TYR A 142 -14.29 0.83 0.01
C TYR A 142 -14.04 0.75 1.50
N ARG A 143 -15.09 0.86 2.29
CA ARG A 143 -15.04 0.68 3.75
C ARG A 143 -15.63 -0.67 4.12
N ARG A 144 -14.96 -1.39 5.02
CA ARG A 144 -15.55 -2.57 5.66
C ARG A 144 -16.64 -2.13 6.64
N LYS A 145 -17.81 -2.76 6.55
CA LYS A 145 -18.93 -2.54 7.47
C LYS A 145 -18.70 -3.10 8.85
#